data_0bfe65fcb7535fa3f3884f16f49ac300
#
_entry.id   0bfe65fcb7535fa3f3884f16f49ac300
#
_cell.length_a   1.000
_cell.length_b   1.000
_cell.length_c   1.000
_cell.angle_alpha   90.00
_cell.angle_beta   90.00
_cell.angle_gamma   90.00
#
_symmetry.space_group_name_H-M   'P 1'
#
loop_
_entity.id
_entity.type
_entity.pdbx_description
1 polymer ?
#
loop_
_entity_poly.entity_id
_entity_poly.type
_entity_poly.pdbx_seq_one_letter_code
_entity_poly.pdbx_strand_id
1 'polypeptide(L)'
;MTENRNQQSKKVFCTAPFFNLYYKGNKDYNKIMPCCEGRLGSLGNFSHYEEYSKSKWLRNIRKKMLNNEPAEICTRCVSVEEAGGFNAREHYRNLLEKIEFRTKEKVEFNFKNGNQHGHPMALDYRGSNLCNLKCRMCHQGSSSEIAKEINKNQDLYRPMGYGNGVSHLYINNKLPNEFIDELKLDNVY
;
A
#
# COMPACT_ATOMS: atom_id res chain seq x y z
N MET A 1 -11.70 -0.05 -26.55
CA MET A 1 -10.30 0.05 -26.06
C MET A 1 -9.83 1.49 -25.74
N THR A 2 -10.60 2.51 -26.06
CA THR A 2 -10.27 3.93 -25.85
C THR A 2 -10.66 4.50 -24.49
N GLU A 3 -11.58 3.87 -23.77
CA GLU A 3 -12.07 4.37 -22.46
C GLU A 3 -11.07 4.28 -21.33
N ASN A 4 -10.24 3.23 -21.30
CA ASN A 4 -9.26 3.03 -20.20
C ASN A 4 -8.14 4.10 -20.17
N ARG A 5 -7.71 4.64 -21.31
CA ARG A 5 -6.67 5.69 -21.36
C ARG A 5 -7.18 7.05 -20.88
N ASN A 6 -8.45 7.36 -21.14
CA ASN A 6 -9.08 8.60 -20.66
C ASN A 6 -9.21 8.63 -19.14
N GLN A 7 -9.26 7.49 -18.48
CA GLN A 7 -9.34 7.41 -17.02
C GLN A 7 -8.02 7.83 -16.35
N GLN A 8 -6.88 7.51 -16.94
CA GLN A 8 -5.57 7.86 -16.39
C GLN A 8 -5.27 9.37 -16.41
N SER A 9 -5.95 10.14 -17.26
CA SER A 9 -5.79 11.59 -17.32
C SER A 9 -6.57 12.36 -16.26
N LYS A 10 -7.46 11.70 -15.53
CA LYS A 10 -8.28 12.34 -14.48
C LYS A 10 -7.42 12.74 -13.29
N LYS A 11 -7.62 13.99 -12.81
CA LYS A 11 -6.80 14.62 -11.76
C LYS A 11 -6.65 13.80 -10.48
N VAL A 12 -7.69 13.12 -10.03
CA VAL A 12 -7.66 12.32 -8.77
C VAL A 12 -7.61 10.81 -9.02
N PHE A 13 -7.54 10.37 -10.28
CA PHE A 13 -7.50 8.95 -10.60
C PHE A 13 -6.16 8.31 -10.18
N CYS A 14 -6.24 7.16 -9.52
CA CYS A 14 -5.09 6.35 -9.12
C CYS A 14 -5.28 4.90 -9.58
N THR A 15 -4.24 4.32 -10.14
CA THR A 15 -4.27 2.92 -10.61
C THR A 15 -4.12 1.89 -9.49
N ALA A 16 -3.48 2.26 -8.37
CA ALA A 16 -3.16 1.32 -7.28
C ALA A 16 -4.35 0.47 -6.81
N PRO A 17 -5.57 1.00 -6.58
CA PRO A 17 -6.69 0.19 -6.11
C PRO A 17 -7.13 -0.93 -7.06
N PHE A 18 -6.64 -0.94 -8.30
CA PHE A 18 -7.07 -1.87 -9.33
C PHE A 18 -6.11 -3.03 -9.56
N PHE A 19 -4.82 -2.88 -9.18
CA PHE A 19 -3.82 -3.90 -9.47
C PHE A 19 -2.83 -4.17 -8.33
N ASN A 20 -2.70 -3.23 -7.38
CA ASN A 20 -1.70 -3.33 -6.32
C ASN A 20 -2.30 -3.75 -4.98
N LEU A 21 -1.54 -4.48 -4.22
CA LEU A 21 -1.81 -4.86 -2.86
C LEU A 21 -0.65 -4.44 -1.96
N TYR A 22 -0.94 -3.65 -0.95
CA TYR A 22 -0.02 -3.35 0.12
C TYR A 22 -0.38 -4.18 1.35
N TYR A 23 0.58 -4.96 1.82
CA TYR A 23 0.46 -5.73 3.04
C TYR A 23 1.47 -5.25 4.08
N LYS A 24 0.97 -4.85 5.22
CA LYS A 24 1.80 -4.52 6.38
C LYS A 24 1.41 -5.40 7.56
N GLY A 25 2.33 -6.30 7.93
CA GLY A 25 2.23 -7.03 9.20
C GLY A 25 2.41 -6.08 10.37
N ASN A 26 1.68 -6.33 11.44
CA ASN A 26 1.84 -5.68 12.73
C ASN A 26 1.67 -6.75 13.82
N LYS A 27 2.11 -6.43 15.05
CA LYS A 27 2.01 -7.32 16.21
C LYS A 27 0.57 -7.81 16.44
N ASP A 28 -0.40 -6.94 16.24
CA ASP A 28 -1.79 -7.17 16.63
C ASP A 28 -2.75 -7.41 15.46
N TYR A 29 -2.34 -7.09 14.22
CA TYR A 29 -3.19 -7.23 13.04
C TYR A 29 -2.42 -7.13 11.72
N ASN A 30 -3.00 -7.68 10.68
CA ASN A 30 -2.54 -7.50 9.31
C ASN A 30 -3.28 -6.31 8.69
N LYS A 31 -2.55 -5.45 8.00
CA LYS A 31 -3.12 -4.32 7.31
C LYS A 31 -2.99 -4.51 5.81
N ILE A 32 -4.12 -4.69 5.17
CA ILE A 32 -4.22 -4.85 3.72
C ILE A 32 -4.83 -3.57 3.14
N MET A 33 -4.14 -2.95 2.19
CA MET A 33 -4.56 -1.71 1.55
C MET A 33 -4.19 -1.70 0.06
N PRO A 34 -4.76 -0.79 -0.73
CA PRO A 34 -4.37 -0.66 -2.14
C PRO A 34 -2.99 -0.03 -2.32
N CYS A 35 -2.47 0.72 -1.34
CA CYS A 35 -1.16 1.38 -1.42
C CYS A 35 -0.59 1.68 -0.02
N CYS A 36 0.72 1.95 0.04
CA CYS A 36 1.43 2.27 1.28
C CYS A 36 1.15 3.69 1.81
N GLU A 37 0.66 4.61 0.98
CA GLU A 37 0.37 5.99 1.35
C GLU A 37 -1.02 6.19 1.96
N GLY A 38 -1.88 5.19 1.86
CA GLY A 38 -3.22 5.23 2.44
C GLY A 38 -3.17 5.47 3.95
N ARG A 39 -3.68 6.60 4.40
CA ARG A 39 -3.85 6.88 5.82
C ARG A 39 -5.26 6.50 6.23
N LEU A 40 -5.37 5.39 6.92
CA LEU A 40 -6.62 5.01 7.54
C LEU A 40 -6.41 4.75 9.02
N GLY A 41 -7.36 5.23 9.80
CA GLY A 41 -7.73 4.61 11.04
C GLY A 41 -8.17 3.14 10.83
N SER A 42 -8.94 2.61 11.69
CA SER A 42 -9.34 1.20 11.82
C SER A 42 -10.11 0.55 10.62
N LEU A 43 -10.35 1.26 9.53
CA LEU A 43 -11.29 0.82 8.47
C LEU A 43 -10.73 -0.16 7.43
N GLY A 44 -9.49 -0.59 7.55
CA GLY A 44 -8.84 -1.47 6.57
C GLY A 44 -8.15 -2.69 7.20
N ASN A 45 -8.66 -3.21 8.28
CA ASN A 45 -8.12 -4.42 8.91
C ASN A 45 -8.77 -5.65 8.28
N PHE A 46 -8.16 -6.15 7.22
CA PHE A 46 -8.59 -7.39 6.59
C PHE A 46 -7.55 -8.47 6.90
N SER A 47 -8.00 -9.65 7.28
CA SER A 47 -7.14 -10.79 7.55
C SER A 47 -6.85 -11.59 6.29
N HIS A 48 -7.79 -11.57 5.33
CA HIS A 48 -7.74 -12.36 4.10
C HIS A 48 -7.87 -11.48 2.86
N TYR A 49 -7.19 -11.86 1.79
CA TYR A 49 -7.26 -11.13 0.51
C TYR A 49 -8.66 -11.19 -0.09
N GLU A 50 -9.33 -12.33 0.00
CA GLU A 50 -10.68 -12.49 -0.52
C GLU A 50 -11.66 -11.52 0.12
N GLU A 51 -11.63 -11.39 1.45
CA GLU A 51 -12.42 -10.42 2.20
C GLU A 51 -12.13 -8.98 1.75
N TYR A 52 -10.84 -8.63 1.65
CA TYR A 52 -10.41 -7.32 1.19
C TYR A 52 -10.90 -7.04 -0.23
N SER A 53 -10.67 -7.94 -1.16
CA SER A 53 -10.98 -7.76 -2.58
C SER A 53 -12.46 -7.59 -2.87
N LYS A 54 -13.32 -8.27 -2.07
CA LYS A 54 -14.79 -8.21 -2.14
C LYS A 54 -15.41 -7.13 -1.25
N SER A 55 -14.60 -6.38 -0.48
CA SER A 55 -15.10 -5.43 0.49
C SER A 55 -15.85 -4.26 -0.17
N LYS A 56 -16.89 -3.80 0.52
CA LYS A 56 -17.60 -2.57 0.14
C LYS A 56 -16.68 -1.35 0.16
N TRP A 57 -15.70 -1.37 1.05
CA TRP A 57 -14.72 -0.32 1.22
C TRP A 57 -13.83 -0.17 -0.03
N LEU A 58 -13.20 -1.24 -0.53
CA LEU A 58 -12.37 -1.18 -1.73
C LEU A 58 -13.19 -0.83 -2.97
N ARG A 59 -14.41 -1.39 -3.10
CA ARG A 59 -15.34 -1.03 -4.18
C ARG A 59 -15.69 0.45 -4.19
N ASN A 60 -15.90 1.05 -3.02
CA ASN A 60 -16.18 2.48 -2.91
C ASN A 60 -14.97 3.32 -3.35
N ILE A 61 -13.76 2.93 -2.96
CA ILE A 61 -12.53 3.59 -3.41
C ILE A 61 -12.43 3.54 -4.95
N ARG A 62 -12.59 2.36 -5.54
CA ARG A 62 -12.56 2.20 -7.01
C ARG A 62 -13.63 3.04 -7.70
N LYS A 63 -14.86 3.06 -7.18
CA LYS A 63 -15.94 3.88 -7.68
C LYS A 63 -15.61 5.37 -7.66
N LYS A 64 -15.09 5.87 -6.55
CA LYS A 64 -14.64 7.26 -6.44
C LYS A 64 -13.54 7.58 -7.46
N MET A 65 -12.54 6.71 -7.62
CA MET A 65 -11.49 6.89 -8.64
C MET A 65 -12.06 6.98 -10.05
N LEU A 66 -12.98 6.09 -10.41
CA LEU A 66 -13.63 6.10 -11.72
C LEU A 66 -14.46 7.35 -11.99
N ASN A 67 -15.08 7.89 -10.94
CA ASN A 67 -15.86 9.14 -11.00
C ASN A 67 -14.98 10.40 -10.88
N ASN A 68 -13.66 10.26 -10.76
CA ASN A 68 -12.76 11.39 -10.51
C ASN A 68 -13.02 12.11 -9.18
N GLU A 69 -13.48 11.36 -8.17
CA GLU A 69 -13.75 11.84 -6.83
C GLU A 69 -12.59 11.44 -5.89
N PRO A 70 -12.16 12.32 -4.98
CA PRO A 70 -11.12 11.97 -4.01
C PRO A 70 -11.65 10.93 -3.03
N ALA A 71 -10.86 9.88 -2.79
CA ALA A 71 -11.11 8.94 -1.70
C ALA A 71 -10.39 9.42 -0.44
N GLU A 72 -10.98 9.16 0.73
CA GLU A 72 -10.42 9.61 2.02
C GLU A 72 -8.99 9.13 2.25
N ILE A 73 -8.66 7.93 1.78
CA ILE A 73 -7.30 7.40 1.91
C ILE A 73 -6.26 8.16 1.07
N CYS A 74 -6.70 8.99 0.13
CA CYS A 74 -5.85 9.67 -0.84
C CYS A 74 -5.49 11.12 -0.43
N THR A 75 -5.89 11.58 0.73
CA THR A 75 -5.69 12.96 1.19
C THR A 75 -4.24 13.41 1.10
N ARG A 76 -3.29 12.54 1.48
CA ARG A 76 -1.87 12.86 1.39
C ARG A 76 -1.40 13.09 -0.04
N CYS A 77 -1.78 12.21 -0.97
CA CYS A 77 -1.41 12.37 -2.37
C CYS A 77 -2.01 13.66 -2.95
N VAL A 78 -3.25 13.97 -2.61
CA VAL A 78 -3.92 15.22 -3.05
C VAL A 78 -3.15 16.45 -2.54
N SER A 79 -2.85 16.50 -1.23
CA SER A 79 -2.11 17.61 -0.65
C SER A 79 -0.70 17.79 -1.24
N VAL A 80 0.00 16.71 -1.54
CA VAL A 80 1.32 16.76 -2.17
C VAL A 80 1.23 17.29 -3.59
N GLU A 81 0.22 16.88 -4.36
CA GLU A 81 -0.01 17.38 -5.72
C GLU A 81 -0.39 18.87 -5.74
N GLU A 82 -1.24 19.31 -4.82
CA GLU A 82 -1.60 20.71 -4.66
C GLU A 82 -0.38 21.57 -4.34
N ALA A 83 0.61 21.00 -3.63
CA ALA A 83 1.89 21.64 -3.36
C ALA A 83 2.93 21.50 -4.51
N GLY A 84 2.55 20.91 -5.65
CA GLY A 84 3.43 20.72 -6.81
C GLY A 84 4.46 19.60 -6.63
N GLY A 85 4.28 18.70 -5.66
CA GLY A 85 5.20 17.60 -5.37
C GLY A 85 4.87 16.31 -6.11
N PHE A 86 5.90 15.46 -6.30
CA PHE A 86 5.75 14.09 -6.79
C PHE A 86 5.08 13.22 -5.72
N ASN A 87 4.17 12.35 -6.13
CA ASN A 87 3.42 11.48 -5.21
C ASN A 87 3.30 10.03 -5.70
N ALA A 88 2.73 9.18 -4.82
CA ALA A 88 2.58 7.76 -5.08
C ALA A 88 1.66 7.42 -6.26
N ARG A 89 0.72 8.29 -6.66
CA ARG A 89 -0.16 8.01 -7.80
C ARG A 89 0.61 7.90 -9.11
N GLU A 90 1.57 8.79 -9.32
CA GLU A 90 2.43 8.75 -10.49
C GLU A 90 3.34 7.51 -10.47
N HIS A 91 3.90 7.18 -9.29
CA HIS A 91 4.65 5.95 -9.11
C HIS A 91 3.84 4.72 -9.53
N TYR A 92 2.59 4.58 -9.05
CA TYR A 92 1.73 3.45 -9.39
C TYR A 92 1.30 3.43 -10.85
N ARG A 93 1.15 4.57 -11.49
CA ARG A 93 0.91 4.65 -12.93
C ARG A 93 2.08 4.06 -13.71
N ASN A 94 3.29 4.51 -13.41
CA ASN A 94 4.51 4.03 -14.06
C ASN A 94 4.77 2.54 -13.76
N LEU A 95 4.44 2.08 -12.55
CA LEU A 95 4.55 0.67 -12.17
C LEU A 95 3.58 -0.19 -12.99
N LEU A 96 2.33 0.24 -13.13
CA LEU A 96 1.34 -0.47 -13.94
C LEU A 96 1.77 -0.60 -15.39
N GLU A 97 2.26 0.47 -16.03
CA GLU A 97 2.76 0.45 -17.40
C GLU A 97 3.89 -0.58 -17.58
N LYS A 98 4.81 -0.66 -16.62
CA LYS A 98 5.90 -1.65 -16.64
C LYS A 98 5.37 -3.07 -16.49
N ILE A 99 4.39 -3.30 -15.63
CA ILE A 99 3.78 -4.63 -15.43
C ILE A 99 3.05 -5.04 -16.71
N GLU A 100 2.19 -4.20 -17.25
CA GLU A 100 1.46 -4.46 -18.48
C GLU A 100 2.40 -4.72 -19.68
N PHE A 101 3.54 -4.02 -19.72
CA PHE A 101 4.55 -4.25 -20.76
C PHE A 101 5.18 -5.64 -20.62
N ARG A 102 5.47 -6.09 -19.40
CA ARG A 102 6.11 -7.39 -19.13
C ARG A 102 5.16 -8.55 -19.31
N THR A 103 3.98 -8.46 -18.72
CA THR A 103 2.99 -9.55 -18.71
C THR A 103 2.20 -9.65 -20.00
N LYS A 104 2.18 -8.59 -20.82
CA LYS A 104 1.28 -8.40 -21.98
C LYS A 104 -0.21 -8.39 -21.62
N GLU A 105 -0.53 -8.31 -20.35
CA GLU A 105 -1.88 -8.22 -19.82
C GLU A 105 -2.27 -6.78 -19.56
N LYS A 106 -3.52 -6.44 -19.76
CA LYS A 106 -4.07 -5.10 -19.51
C LYS A 106 -5.00 -5.11 -18.31
N VAL A 107 -4.85 -4.11 -17.45
CA VAL A 107 -5.76 -3.92 -16.32
C VAL A 107 -7.03 -3.22 -16.81
N GLU A 108 -8.16 -3.83 -16.53
CA GLU A 108 -9.48 -3.20 -16.73
C GLU A 108 -9.87 -2.46 -15.45
N PHE A 109 -10.08 -1.16 -15.60
CA PHE A 109 -10.51 -0.32 -14.49
C PHE A 109 -12.03 -0.43 -14.28
N ASN A 110 -12.42 -1.28 -13.33
CA ASN A 110 -13.81 -1.42 -12.95
C ASN A 110 -13.95 -1.44 -11.40
N PHE A 111 -15.15 -1.11 -10.91
CA PHE A 111 -15.35 -1.01 -9.46
C PHE A 111 -15.56 -2.38 -8.78
N LYS A 112 -15.82 -3.45 -9.53
CA LYS A 112 -16.09 -4.79 -8.98
C LYS A 112 -14.80 -5.51 -8.63
N ASN A 113 -13.96 -5.79 -9.63
CA ASN A 113 -12.85 -6.73 -9.49
C ASN A 113 -11.46 -6.09 -9.62
N GLY A 114 -11.37 -4.84 -10.10
CA GLY A 114 -10.11 -4.15 -10.32
C GLY A 114 -9.34 -4.62 -11.55
N ASN A 115 -9.11 -5.89 -11.70
CA ASN A 115 -8.55 -6.49 -12.91
C ASN A 115 -9.34 -7.73 -13.31
N GLN A 116 -9.13 -8.19 -14.53
CA GLN A 116 -9.84 -9.36 -15.07
C GLN A 116 -9.51 -10.68 -14.36
N HIS A 117 -8.35 -10.76 -13.69
CA HIS A 117 -7.88 -11.98 -13.02
C HIS A 117 -8.35 -12.11 -11.58
N GLY A 118 -8.91 -11.02 -11.00
CA GLY A 118 -9.43 -11.02 -9.63
C GLY A 118 -8.37 -11.09 -8.51
N HIS A 119 -7.07 -11.10 -8.85
CA HIS A 119 -5.95 -11.06 -7.90
C HIS A 119 -5.00 -9.89 -8.21
N PRO A 120 -4.16 -9.45 -7.25
CA PRO A 120 -3.24 -8.34 -7.47
C PRO A 120 -2.14 -8.73 -8.46
N MET A 121 -1.72 -7.77 -9.28
CA MET A 121 -0.57 -7.92 -10.18
C MET A 121 0.73 -7.39 -9.55
N ALA A 122 0.62 -6.69 -8.44
CA ALA A 122 1.77 -6.21 -7.65
C ALA A 122 1.49 -6.34 -6.16
N LEU A 123 2.53 -6.69 -5.41
CA LEU A 123 2.50 -6.83 -3.96
C LEU A 123 3.62 -5.99 -3.33
N ASP A 124 3.25 -5.01 -2.52
CA ASP A 124 4.18 -4.33 -1.58
C ASP A 124 4.05 -5.01 -0.21
N TYR A 125 4.99 -5.89 0.10
CA TYR A 125 4.98 -6.68 1.31
C TYR A 125 5.90 -6.11 2.39
N ARG A 126 5.35 -5.80 3.55
CA ARG A 126 6.07 -5.36 4.75
C ARG A 126 5.68 -6.18 5.96
N GLY A 127 6.27 -7.37 6.04
CA GLY A 127 5.92 -8.36 7.07
C GLY A 127 6.49 -8.06 8.45
N SER A 128 7.63 -7.35 8.54
CA SER A 128 8.25 -7.02 9.83
C SER A 128 9.17 -5.79 9.72
N ASN A 129 9.60 -5.27 10.87
CA ASN A 129 10.65 -4.26 10.95
C ASN A 129 11.99 -4.85 11.40
N LEU A 130 12.14 -6.17 11.36
CA LEU A 130 13.43 -6.81 11.67
C LEU A 130 14.46 -6.39 10.64
N CYS A 131 15.44 -5.60 11.09
CA CYS A 131 16.54 -5.14 10.29
C CYS A 131 17.74 -4.90 11.19
N ASN A 132 18.90 -5.47 10.83
CA ASN A 132 20.16 -5.28 11.53
C ASN A 132 20.93 -4.04 11.07
N LEU A 133 20.39 -3.25 10.15
CA LEU A 133 21.00 -2.05 9.62
C LEU A 133 20.42 -0.79 10.23
N LYS A 134 21.27 0.25 10.32
CA LYS A 134 20.90 1.62 10.74
C LYS A 134 21.09 2.60 9.59
N CYS A 135 20.44 2.34 8.46
CA CYS A 135 20.57 3.20 7.30
C CYS A 135 20.10 4.63 7.61
N ARG A 136 20.87 5.62 7.17
CA ARG A 136 20.61 7.05 7.44
C ARG A 136 19.22 7.53 6.98
N MET A 137 18.66 6.90 5.93
CA MET A 137 17.35 7.23 5.38
C MET A 137 16.20 6.43 6.02
N CYS A 138 16.52 5.57 6.97
CA CYS A 138 15.52 4.67 7.58
C CYS A 138 14.97 5.26 8.88
N HIS A 139 13.88 4.69 9.35
CA HIS A 139 13.21 5.09 10.59
C HIS A 139 12.85 3.86 11.45
N GLN A 140 12.51 4.10 12.71
CA GLN A 140 12.19 3.06 13.70
C GLN A 140 11.06 2.10 13.27
N GLY A 141 10.14 2.54 12.45
CA GLY A 141 9.06 1.69 11.94
C GLY A 141 9.51 0.66 10.89
N SER A 142 10.74 0.79 10.35
CA SER A 142 11.29 -0.07 9.32
C SER A 142 12.63 -0.70 9.69
N SER A 143 13.19 -0.36 10.87
CA SER A 143 14.43 -0.95 11.38
C SER A 143 14.35 -1.17 12.88
N SER A 144 14.52 -2.42 13.28
CA SER A 144 14.57 -2.81 14.71
C SER A 144 15.79 -2.25 15.42
N GLU A 145 16.91 -2.09 14.74
CA GLU A 145 18.12 -1.52 15.35
C GLU A 145 17.99 -0.01 15.58
N ILE A 146 17.35 0.72 14.67
CA ILE A 146 17.03 2.14 14.88
C ILE A 146 16.02 2.27 16.04
N ALA A 147 15.01 1.40 16.09
CA ALA A 147 14.04 1.40 17.19
C ALA A 147 14.71 1.16 18.55
N LYS A 148 15.63 0.20 18.65
CA LYS A 148 16.43 -0.07 19.86
C LYS A 148 17.28 1.15 20.28
N GLU A 149 17.93 1.79 19.32
CA GLU A 149 18.76 2.97 19.56
C GLU A 149 17.94 4.14 20.12
N ILE A 150 16.79 4.44 19.49
CA ILE A 150 15.89 5.50 19.95
C ILE A 150 15.37 5.18 21.35
N ASN A 151 14.99 3.92 21.62
CA ASN A 151 14.52 3.50 22.94
C ASN A 151 15.59 3.65 24.02
N LYS A 152 16.85 3.35 23.68
CA LYS A 152 17.97 3.49 24.61
C LYS A 152 18.33 4.94 24.90
N ASN A 153 18.10 5.87 23.98
CA ASN A 153 18.54 7.25 24.03
C ASN A 153 17.34 8.23 23.90
N GLN A 154 16.25 7.95 24.59
CA GLN A 154 15.01 8.73 24.48
C GLN A 154 15.18 10.22 24.74
N ASP A 155 16.03 10.60 25.69
CA ASP A 155 16.28 12.00 26.03
C ASP A 155 16.91 12.77 24.86
N LEU A 156 17.72 12.11 24.05
CA LEU A 156 18.32 12.68 22.85
C LEU A 156 17.30 12.80 21.69
N TYR A 157 16.48 11.76 21.51
CA TYR A 157 15.58 11.68 20.35
C TYR A 157 14.22 12.32 20.55
N ARG A 158 13.74 12.45 21.79
CA ARG A 158 12.46 13.08 22.12
C ARG A 158 12.35 14.53 21.64
N PRO A 159 13.36 15.41 21.81
CA PRO A 159 13.31 16.78 21.29
C PRO A 159 13.25 16.85 19.75
N MET A 160 13.68 15.79 19.06
CA MET A 160 13.65 15.69 17.60
C MET A 160 12.31 15.13 17.08
N GLY A 161 11.31 14.97 17.94
CA GLY A 161 10.02 14.40 17.57
C GLY A 161 9.96 12.86 17.51
N TYR A 162 11.02 12.18 17.92
CA TYR A 162 11.08 10.72 17.96
C TYR A 162 10.72 10.23 19.36
N GLY A 163 9.62 10.21 19.83
CA GLY A 163 9.66 9.88 21.23
C GLY A 163 8.47 9.19 21.86
N ASN A 164 7.29 9.34 21.37
CA ASN A 164 6.13 8.76 22.07
C ASN A 164 5.38 7.68 21.27
N GLY A 165 5.99 7.10 20.30
CA GLY A 165 5.38 6.10 19.47
C GLY A 165 6.40 5.16 18.88
N VAL A 166 7.50 4.92 19.58
CA VAL A 166 8.45 3.91 19.15
C VAL A 166 7.72 2.59 19.18
N SER A 167 7.29 2.26 18.02
CA SER A 167 6.57 1.05 17.73
C SER A 167 7.32 -0.11 18.32
N HIS A 168 6.60 -0.89 19.07
CA HIS A 168 7.04 -2.20 19.49
C HIS A 168 7.68 -2.93 18.31
N LEU A 169 8.78 -3.62 18.58
CA LEU A 169 9.31 -4.63 17.69
C LEU A 169 8.14 -5.54 17.26
N TYR A 170 7.66 -5.39 16.04
CA TYR A 170 6.81 -6.42 15.51
C TYR A 170 7.68 -7.43 14.80
N ILE A 171 7.76 -8.57 15.44
CA ILE A 171 8.52 -9.70 15.00
C ILE A 171 7.58 -10.59 14.20
N ASN A 172 7.89 -10.72 12.90
CA ASN A 172 7.53 -11.89 12.15
C ASN A 172 6.01 -12.20 12.00
N ASN A 173 5.27 -11.33 11.35
CA ASN A 173 4.09 -11.84 10.67
C ASN A 173 4.54 -12.35 9.30
N LYS A 174 4.86 -13.64 9.22
CA LYS A 174 4.89 -14.34 7.93
C LYS A 174 3.53 -14.10 7.28
N LEU A 175 3.54 -13.89 5.98
CA LEU A 175 2.29 -14.03 5.22
C LEU A 175 1.70 -15.39 5.58
N PRO A 176 0.47 -15.48 6.05
CA PRO A 176 -0.17 -16.77 6.22
C PRO A 176 -0.09 -17.57 4.92
N ASN A 177 0.16 -18.86 4.98
CA ASN A 177 0.24 -19.68 3.78
C ASN A 177 -1.05 -19.57 2.95
N GLU A 178 -2.20 -19.54 3.65
CA GLU A 178 -3.50 -19.33 3.03
C GLU A 178 -3.57 -18.02 2.23
N PHE A 179 -2.91 -16.97 2.69
CA PHE A 179 -2.86 -15.70 1.99
C PHE A 179 -1.99 -15.78 0.72
N ILE A 180 -0.90 -16.54 0.76
CA ILE A 180 -0.06 -16.79 -0.43
C ILE A 180 -0.85 -17.57 -1.48
N ASP A 181 -1.56 -18.62 -1.05
CA ASP A 181 -2.40 -19.43 -1.90
C ASP A 181 -3.56 -18.62 -2.52
N GLU A 182 -4.20 -17.76 -1.73
CA GLU A 182 -5.22 -16.84 -2.21
C GLU A 182 -4.72 -15.85 -3.27
N LEU A 183 -3.46 -15.44 -3.18
CA LEU A 183 -2.85 -14.51 -4.14
C LEU A 183 -2.49 -15.16 -5.48
N LYS A 184 -2.52 -16.50 -5.58
CA LYS A 184 -2.10 -17.25 -6.76
C LYS A 184 -0.75 -16.81 -7.30
N LEU A 185 0.23 -16.66 -6.39
CA LEU A 185 1.56 -16.19 -6.71
C LEU A 185 2.45 -17.27 -7.36
N ASP A 186 1.87 -18.15 -8.17
CA ASP A 186 2.57 -19.27 -8.82
C ASP A 186 3.73 -18.82 -9.74
N ASN A 187 3.88 -17.53 -9.98
CA ASN A 187 4.87 -16.95 -10.89
C ASN A 187 5.59 -15.71 -10.30
N VAL A 188 5.91 -15.71 -9.01
CA VAL A 188 6.80 -14.67 -8.45
C VAL A 188 8.25 -15.03 -8.78
N TYR A 189 8.81 -14.39 -9.80
CA TYR A 189 10.23 -14.41 -10.12
C TYR A 189 10.96 -13.25 -9.44
#